data_a830e5f1b93579dee816536c74a2ef82
#
_entry.id   a830e5f1b93579dee816536c74a2ef82
#
_cell.length_a   1.000
_cell.length_b   1.000
_cell.length_c   1.000
_cell.angle_alpha   90.00
_cell.angle_beta   90.00
_cell.angle_gamma   90.00
#
_symmetry.space_group_name_H-M   'P 1'
#
loop_
_entity.id
_entity.type
_entity.pdbx_description
1 polymer ?
#
loop_
_entity_poly.entity_id
_entity_poly.type
_entity_poly.pdbx_seq_one_letter_code
_entity_poly.pdbx_strand_id
1 'polypeptide(L)'
;MNKVYKVFPGGKFKVLTFSYDDGKIEDRRLVKLFNKFNLKATFNLNTGIIAPAIRIPQEEWPELYKGHDIAVHTFTHPTMIRLNDYNALREILDDKDNLEKIFKRPIYGLAYPNGSYDNRIVDIAK
;
A
#
# COMPACT_ATOMS: atom_id res chain seq x y z
N MET A 1 34.45 23.48 -0.41
CA MET A 1 33.00 23.33 -0.36
C MET A 1 32.67 21.86 -0.15
N ASN A 2 32.14 21.46 1.01
CA ASN A 2 31.81 20.06 1.28
C ASN A 2 30.55 19.69 0.50
N LYS A 3 30.62 18.69 -0.38
CA LYS A 3 29.44 18.17 -1.10
C LYS A 3 28.67 17.24 -0.16
N VAL A 4 27.39 17.53 0.05
CA VAL A 4 26.45 16.65 0.77
C VAL A 4 25.74 15.76 -0.25
N TYR A 5 25.82 14.45 -0.07
CA TYR A 5 25.11 13.47 -0.89
C TYR A 5 23.95 12.89 -0.09
N LYS A 6 22.75 12.84 -0.71
CA LYS A 6 21.63 12.06 -0.16
C LYS A 6 21.82 10.60 -0.62
N VAL A 7 21.85 9.68 0.32
CA VAL A 7 22.01 8.25 0.07
C VAL A 7 20.94 7.45 0.81
N PHE A 8 20.67 6.23 0.37
CA PHE A 8 19.82 5.29 1.08
C PHE A 8 20.53 4.70 2.31
N PRO A 9 19.78 4.07 3.24
CA PRO A 9 20.36 3.44 4.41
C PRO A 9 21.55 2.54 4.06
N GLY A 10 22.60 2.61 4.87
CA GLY A 10 23.87 1.91 4.63
C GLY A 10 24.77 2.54 3.56
N GLY A 11 24.56 3.83 3.22
CA GLY A 11 25.41 4.56 2.26
C GLY A 11 25.19 4.16 0.79
N LYS A 12 24.09 3.50 0.47
CA LYS A 12 23.79 3.01 -0.88
C LYS A 12 23.27 4.13 -1.79
N PHE A 13 23.76 4.18 -3.02
CA PHE A 13 23.33 5.17 -4.04
C PHE A 13 22.12 4.70 -4.87
N LYS A 14 21.79 3.41 -4.83
CA LYS A 14 20.66 2.83 -5.57
C LYS A 14 19.90 1.86 -4.67
N VAL A 15 18.60 1.81 -4.84
CA VAL A 15 17.70 0.85 -4.20
C VAL A 15 16.68 0.37 -5.23
N LEU A 16 16.30 -0.89 -5.14
CA LEU A 16 15.17 -1.45 -5.87
C LEU A 16 14.04 -1.69 -4.87
N THR A 17 12.86 -1.17 -5.19
CA THR A 17 11.63 -1.38 -4.43
C THR A 17 10.59 -2.07 -5.30
N PHE A 18 9.72 -2.85 -4.66
CA PHE A 18 8.59 -3.50 -5.31
C PHE A 18 7.31 -3.02 -4.62
N SER A 19 6.32 -2.62 -5.42
CA SER A 19 5.02 -2.16 -4.94
C SER A 19 3.92 -2.76 -5.80
N TYR A 20 2.90 -3.37 -5.19
CA TYR A 20 1.82 -4.05 -5.87
C TYR A 20 0.48 -3.68 -5.25
N ASP A 21 -0.54 -3.55 -6.09
CA ASP A 21 -1.83 -2.99 -5.73
C ASP A 21 -2.93 -4.07 -5.70
N ASP A 22 -3.99 -3.78 -4.95
CA ASP A 22 -5.29 -4.43 -4.98
C ASP A 22 -5.44 -5.79 -4.28
N GLY A 23 -4.39 -6.45 -3.82
CA GLY A 23 -4.50 -7.76 -3.19
C GLY A 23 -5.06 -8.84 -4.14
N LYS A 24 -4.53 -8.91 -5.35
CA LYS A 24 -4.93 -9.85 -6.40
C LYS A 24 -4.56 -11.30 -6.03
N ILE A 25 -5.30 -12.27 -6.57
CA ILE A 25 -5.03 -13.71 -6.31
C ILE A 25 -3.63 -14.13 -6.75
N GLU A 26 -3.04 -13.43 -7.71
CA GLU A 26 -1.68 -13.64 -8.21
C GLU A 26 -0.62 -13.34 -7.14
N ASP A 27 -0.94 -12.55 -6.13
CA ASP A 27 -0.02 -12.22 -5.03
C ASP A 27 0.43 -13.47 -4.27
N ARG A 28 -0.39 -14.54 -4.22
CA ARG A 28 0.03 -15.82 -3.62
C ARG A 28 1.30 -16.38 -4.29
N ARG A 29 1.37 -16.30 -5.63
CA ARG A 29 2.56 -16.71 -6.38
C ARG A 29 3.70 -15.72 -6.19
N LEU A 30 3.39 -14.43 -6.23
CA LEU A 30 4.36 -13.34 -6.13
C LEU A 30 5.07 -13.36 -4.77
N VAL A 31 4.31 -13.43 -3.67
CA VAL A 31 4.84 -13.54 -2.31
C VAL A 31 5.73 -14.77 -2.13
N LYS A 32 5.31 -15.92 -2.68
CA LYS A 32 6.12 -17.14 -2.66
C LYS A 32 7.48 -16.95 -3.35
N LEU A 33 7.50 -16.23 -4.48
CA LEU A 33 8.74 -15.90 -5.19
C LEU A 33 9.61 -14.95 -4.39
N PHE A 34 9.04 -13.87 -3.84
CA PHE A 34 9.79 -12.92 -3.01
C PHE A 34 10.40 -13.59 -1.78
N ASN A 35 9.64 -14.42 -1.09
CA ASN A 35 10.15 -15.15 0.07
C ASN A 35 11.27 -16.13 -0.33
N LYS A 36 11.15 -16.83 -1.47
CA LYS A 36 12.19 -17.71 -1.98
C LYS A 36 13.52 -17.00 -2.23
N PHE A 37 13.47 -15.75 -2.72
CA PHE A 37 14.65 -14.95 -3.04
C PHE A 37 15.02 -13.93 -1.94
N ASN A 38 14.37 -14.01 -0.78
CA ASN A 38 14.57 -13.06 0.33
C ASN A 38 14.37 -11.60 -0.09
N LEU A 39 13.43 -11.34 -0.99
CA LEU A 39 13.03 -10.01 -1.43
C LEU A 39 11.86 -9.50 -0.60
N LYS A 40 11.74 -8.19 -0.48
CA LYS A 40 10.63 -7.51 0.21
C LYS A 40 9.87 -6.63 -0.76
N ALA A 41 8.56 -6.49 -0.52
CA ALA A 41 7.67 -5.64 -1.28
C ALA A 41 6.71 -4.92 -0.34
N THR A 42 6.09 -3.86 -0.84
CA THR A 42 4.91 -3.24 -0.26
C THR A 42 3.68 -3.69 -1.03
N PHE A 43 2.65 -4.14 -0.34
CA PHE A 43 1.35 -4.47 -0.91
C PHE A 43 0.34 -3.41 -0.49
N ASN A 44 -0.23 -2.72 -1.46
CA ASN A 44 -1.19 -1.64 -1.27
C ASN A 44 -2.60 -2.24 -1.37
N LEU A 45 -3.32 -2.31 -0.27
CA LEU A 45 -4.55 -3.08 -0.18
C LEU A 45 -5.78 -2.18 -0.03
N ASN A 46 -6.93 -2.64 -0.55
CA ASN A 46 -8.23 -1.98 -0.44
C ASN A 46 -9.16 -2.85 0.40
N THR A 47 -9.62 -2.36 1.53
CA THR A 47 -10.47 -3.15 2.43
C THR A 47 -11.95 -3.12 2.08
N GLY A 48 -12.40 -2.14 1.30
CA GLY A 48 -13.80 -2.00 0.89
C GLY A 48 -14.22 -2.84 -0.32
N ILE A 49 -13.26 -3.49 -1.00
CA ILE A 49 -13.56 -4.26 -2.21
C ILE A 49 -13.48 -5.76 -1.91
N ILE A 50 -14.63 -6.42 -1.92
CA ILE A 50 -14.73 -7.87 -1.75
C ILE A 50 -15.04 -8.51 -3.10
N ALA A 51 -14.06 -9.20 -3.68
CA ALA A 51 -14.17 -9.85 -4.98
C ALA A 51 -13.40 -11.18 -4.99
N PRO A 52 -13.88 -12.23 -4.31
CA PRO A 52 -13.12 -13.46 -4.04
C PRO A 52 -12.69 -14.22 -5.29
N ALA A 53 -13.30 -13.97 -6.43
CA ALA A 53 -12.87 -14.56 -7.70
C ALA A 53 -11.55 -14.02 -8.22
N ILE A 54 -11.16 -12.80 -7.83
CA ILE A 54 -9.98 -12.09 -8.36
C ILE A 54 -9.11 -11.45 -7.27
N ARG A 55 -9.57 -11.43 -6.01
CA ARG A 55 -8.86 -10.86 -4.86
C ARG A 55 -8.73 -11.88 -3.75
N ILE A 56 -7.66 -11.78 -3.00
CA ILE A 56 -7.40 -12.64 -1.84
C ILE A 56 -8.37 -12.27 -0.72
N PRO A 57 -9.05 -13.22 -0.08
CA PRO A 57 -9.85 -12.99 1.11
C PRO A 57 -9.03 -12.31 2.22
N GLN A 58 -9.65 -11.36 2.91
CA GLN A 58 -8.96 -10.54 3.93
C GLN A 58 -8.42 -11.38 5.10
N GLU A 59 -9.06 -12.50 5.38
CA GLU A 59 -8.67 -13.45 6.42
C GLU A 59 -7.29 -14.08 6.16
N GLU A 60 -6.90 -14.19 4.89
CA GLU A 60 -5.60 -14.73 4.50
C GLU A 60 -4.46 -13.70 4.58
N TRP A 61 -4.76 -12.40 4.57
CA TRP A 61 -3.78 -11.34 4.42
C TRP A 61 -2.68 -11.35 5.48
N PRO A 62 -2.98 -11.51 6.81
CA PRO A 62 -1.94 -11.46 7.83
C PRO A 62 -0.87 -12.54 7.67
N GLU A 63 -1.25 -13.74 7.25
CA GLU A 63 -0.30 -14.82 7.05
C GLU A 63 0.37 -14.74 5.67
N LEU A 64 -0.39 -14.43 4.61
CA LEU A 64 0.13 -14.33 3.26
C LEU A 64 1.23 -13.27 3.15
N TYR A 65 0.94 -12.04 3.60
CA TYR A 65 1.87 -10.91 3.46
C TYR A 65 2.87 -10.78 4.61
N LYS A 66 2.99 -11.80 5.44
CA LYS A 66 3.92 -11.81 6.57
C LYS A 66 5.35 -11.52 6.13
N GLY A 67 5.95 -10.51 6.75
CA GLY A 67 7.31 -10.08 6.45
C GLY A 67 7.44 -9.14 5.25
N HIS A 68 6.33 -8.77 4.63
CA HIS A 68 6.23 -7.68 3.65
C HIS A 68 5.62 -6.43 4.29
N ASP A 69 5.73 -5.30 3.61
CA ASP A 69 5.09 -4.08 4.03
C ASP A 69 3.67 -3.98 3.47
N ILE A 70 2.80 -3.24 4.18
CA ILE A 70 1.41 -3.00 3.80
C ILE A 70 1.18 -1.50 3.76
N ALA A 71 0.46 -1.05 2.74
CA ALA A 71 0.04 0.33 2.60
C ALA A 71 -1.44 0.44 2.24
N VAL A 72 -2.00 1.59 2.56
CA VAL A 72 -3.36 2.00 2.19
C VAL A 72 -3.45 2.16 0.68
N HIS A 73 -4.55 1.68 0.08
CA HIS A 73 -4.85 1.94 -1.34
C HIS A 73 -6.27 2.46 -1.53
N THR A 74 -6.78 3.15 -0.50
CA THR A 74 -8.14 3.66 -0.33
C THR A 74 -9.20 2.56 -0.20
N PHE A 75 -10.32 2.90 0.42
CA PHE A 75 -11.36 1.93 0.76
C PHE A 75 -12.02 1.30 -0.48
N THR A 76 -12.46 2.12 -1.44
CA THR A 76 -13.19 1.67 -2.63
C THR A 76 -12.48 1.90 -3.96
N HIS A 77 -11.18 2.29 -3.94
CA HIS A 77 -10.36 2.52 -5.14
C HIS A 77 -10.91 3.60 -6.09
N PRO A 78 -11.35 4.78 -5.62
CA PRO A 78 -11.90 5.82 -6.48
C PRO A 78 -10.83 6.63 -7.20
N THR A 79 -11.25 7.42 -8.17
CA THR A 79 -10.43 8.50 -8.73
C THR A 79 -10.42 9.67 -7.74
N MET A 80 -9.41 9.77 -6.89
CA MET A 80 -9.34 10.64 -5.72
C MET A 80 -9.62 12.13 -6.01
N ILE A 81 -9.10 12.67 -7.11
CA ILE A 81 -9.28 14.09 -7.47
C ILE A 81 -10.75 14.45 -7.78
N ARG A 82 -11.63 13.46 -8.00
CA ARG A 82 -13.07 13.68 -8.24
C ARG A 82 -13.90 13.74 -6.96
N LEU A 83 -13.31 13.39 -5.83
CA LEU A 83 -13.97 13.41 -4.55
C LEU A 83 -13.90 14.80 -3.90
N ASN A 84 -14.87 15.15 -3.08
CA ASN A 84 -14.73 16.25 -2.14
C ASN A 84 -13.76 15.85 -1.01
N ASP A 85 -13.31 16.82 -0.21
CA ASP A 85 -12.30 16.61 0.84
C ASP A 85 -12.74 15.59 1.88
N TYR A 86 -14.01 15.64 2.30
CA TYR A 86 -14.55 14.71 3.28
C TYR A 86 -14.51 13.27 2.78
N ASN A 87 -14.97 13.03 1.55
CA ASN A 87 -14.97 11.70 0.96
C ASN A 87 -13.55 11.20 0.68
N ALA A 88 -12.65 12.08 0.23
CA ALA A 88 -11.25 11.73 0.03
C ALA A 88 -10.57 11.32 1.35
N LEU A 89 -10.82 12.07 2.42
CA LEU A 89 -10.32 11.73 3.76
C LEU A 89 -10.88 10.39 4.26
N ARG A 90 -12.19 10.17 4.09
CA ARG A 90 -12.84 8.90 4.50
C ARG A 90 -12.29 7.69 3.76
N GLU A 91 -12.05 7.80 2.45
CA GLU A 91 -11.44 6.74 1.65
C GLU A 91 -10.07 6.31 2.19
N ILE A 92 -9.27 7.26 2.68
CA ILE A 92 -7.96 6.98 3.26
C ILE A 92 -8.10 6.41 4.67
N LEU A 93 -8.88 7.07 5.54
CA LEU A 93 -8.97 6.70 6.95
C LEU A 93 -9.70 5.38 7.17
N ASP A 94 -10.81 5.13 6.46
CA ASP A 94 -11.56 3.88 6.61
C ASP A 94 -10.74 2.67 6.19
N ASP A 95 -9.97 2.80 5.11
CA ASP A 95 -9.06 1.74 4.66
C ASP A 95 -7.92 1.53 5.67
N LYS A 96 -7.29 2.62 6.14
CA LYS A 96 -6.24 2.59 7.15
C LYS A 96 -6.70 1.89 8.42
N ASP A 97 -7.83 2.31 8.99
CA ASP A 97 -8.38 1.76 10.22
C ASP A 97 -8.66 0.26 10.10
N ASN A 98 -9.19 -0.17 8.95
CA ASN A 98 -9.45 -1.58 8.69
C ASN A 98 -8.15 -2.38 8.53
N LEU A 99 -7.18 -1.87 7.78
CA LEU A 99 -5.87 -2.52 7.63
C LEU A 99 -5.16 -2.65 8.99
N GLU A 100 -5.18 -1.62 9.84
CA GLU A 100 -4.58 -1.66 11.17
C GLU A 100 -5.26 -2.70 12.09
N LYS A 101 -6.58 -2.87 11.99
CA LYS A 101 -7.33 -3.92 12.70
C LYS A 101 -6.95 -5.32 12.19
N ILE A 102 -6.81 -5.51 10.87
CA ILE A 102 -6.46 -6.79 10.25
C ILE A 102 -5.02 -7.19 10.60
N PHE A 103 -4.06 -6.28 10.40
CA PHE A 103 -2.64 -6.55 10.59
C PHE A 103 -2.13 -6.34 12.02
N LYS A 104 -2.95 -5.75 12.91
CA LYS A 104 -2.65 -5.46 14.33
C LYS A 104 -1.36 -4.64 14.50
N ARG A 105 -1.11 -3.72 13.60
CA ARG A 105 0.03 -2.80 13.61
C ARG A 105 -0.29 -1.50 12.89
N PRO A 106 0.42 -0.39 13.20
CA PRO A 106 0.27 0.86 12.45
C PRO A 106 0.61 0.69 10.97
N ILE A 107 -0.13 1.40 10.12
CA ILE A 107 0.07 1.47 8.66
C ILE A 107 0.36 2.91 8.28
N TYR A 108 1.49 3.16 7.62
CA TYR A 108 1.97 4.52 7.33
C TYR A 108 1.99 4.86 5.84
N GLY A 109 2.03 3.85 4.97
CA GLY A 109 2.12 4.05 3.53
C GLY A 109 0.75 4.29 2.88
N LEU A 110 0.73 5.06 1.80
CA LEU A 110 -0.42 5.25 0.92
C LEU A 110 0.03 5.20 -0.53
N ALA A 111 -0.68 4.43 -1.35
CA ALA A 111 -0.61 4.49 -2.80
C ALA A 111 -1.92 5.06 -3.37
N TYR A 112 -1.83 6.05 -4.25
CA TYR A 112 -3.02 6.68 -4.83
C TYR A 112 -3.61 5.82 -5.94
N PRO A 113 -4.91 5.42 -5.85
CA PRO A 113 -5.56 4.66 -6.92
C PRO A 113 -5.52 5.40 -8.25
N ASN A 114 -5.30 4.66 -9.34
CA ASN A 114 -5.25 5.19 -10.71
C ASN A 114 -4.20 6.30 -10.92
N GLY A 115 -3.20 6.44 -10.03
CA GLY A 115 -2.29 7.56 -10.04
C GLY A 115 -2.99 8.92 -9.86
N SER A 116 -4.18 8.93 -9.25
CA SER A 116 -5.06 10.10 -9.16
C SER A 116 -4.76 10.90 -7.90
N TYR A 117 -3.94 11.94 -8.03
CA TYR A 117 -3.66 12.88 -6.94
C TYR A 117 -3.42 14.30 -7.49
N ASP A 118 -3.61 15.29 -6.64
CA ASP A 118 -3.24 16.68 -6.79
C ASP A 118 -2.73 17.23 -5.43
N ASN A 119 -2.36 18.48 -5.36
CA ASN A 119 -1.85 19.08 -4.11
C ASN A 119 -2.88 19.00 -2.97
N ARG A 120 -4.18 19.16 -3.27
CA ARG A 120 -5.26 19.04 -2.29
C ARG A 120 -5.32 17.63 -1.69
N ILE A 121 -5.27 16.59 -2.53
CA ILE A 121 -5.27 15.19 -2.07
C ILE A 121 -4.00 14.86 -1.29
N VAL A 122 -2.85 15.39 -1.70
CA VAL A 122 -1.59 15.24 -0.95
C VAL A 122 -1.69 15.89 0.42
N ASP A 123 -2.31 17.07 0.54
CA ASP A 123 -2.49 17.75 1.83
C ASP A 123 -3.48 17.01 2.75
N ILE A 124 -4.52 16.38 2.20
CA ILE A 124 -5.44 15.51 2.95
C ILE A 124 -4.73 14.25 3.50
N ALA A 125 -3.75 13.74 2.78
CA ALA A 125 -3.03 12.51 3.13
C ALA A 125 -1.91 12.69 4.17
N LYS A 126 -1.55 13.93 4.51
CA LYS A 126 -0.53 14.28 5.52
C LYS A 126 -1.06 14.18 6.94
#